data_fc0ee9f489e000b5e61c746b14c16bf0
#
_entry.id   fc0ee9f489e000b5e61c746b14c16bf0
#
_cell.length_a   1.000
_cell.length_b   1.000
_cell.length_c   1.000
_cell.angle_alpha   90.00
_cell.angle_beta   90.00
_cell.angle_gamma   90.00
#
_symmetry.space_group_name_H-M   'P 1'
#
loop_
_entity.id
_entity.type
_entity.pdbx_description
1 polymer ?
#
loop_
_entity_poly.entity_id
_entity_poly.type
_entity_poly.pdbx_seq_one_letter_code
_entity_poly.pdbx_strand_id
1 'polypeptide(L)'
;VTLSGGQKQRLSLARALLKKSNILLIDDSLSNIDVENEKKIISNIYSLKNKQTTLIVSNRLSSITKCDKIIVLNNGEIIEQGNHEHLIKLNGYYKKLYDLQSMHF
;
A
#
# COMPACT_ATOMS: atom_id res chain seq x y z
N VAL A 1 -6.63 28.50 -6.68
CA VAL A 1 -5.64 27.74 -5.90
C VAL A 1 -5.45 26.37 -6.53
N THR A 2 -4.23 26.05 -6.88
CA THR A 2 -3.90 24.78 -7.49
C THR A 2 -3.38 23.82 -6.41
N LEU A 3 -3.97 22.62 -6.34
CA LEU A 3 -3.53 21.59 -5.41
C LEU A 3 -2.30 20.88 -5.97
N SER A 4 -1.37 20.53 -5.10
CA SER A 4 -0.23 19.66 -5.45
C SER A 4 -0.73 18.24 -5.73
N GLY A 5 0.12 17.40 -6.34
CA GLY A 5 -0.19 15.99 -6.59
C GLY A 5 -0.53 15.24 -5.29
N GLY A 6 0.26 15.46 -4.23
CA GLY A 6 0.02 14.85 -2.93
C GLY A 6 -1.28 15.30 -2.30
N GLN A 7 -1.60 16.59 -2.40
CA GLN A 7 -2.86 17.13 -1.89
C GLN A 7 -4.05 16.54 -2.63
N LYS A 8 -3.96 16.41 -3.95
CA LYS A 8 -5.01 15.77 -4.76
C LYS A 8 -5.22 14.32 -4.36
N GLN A 9 -4.15 13.59 -4.13
CA GLN A 9 -4.23 12.19 -3.71
C GLN A 9 -4.89 12.05 -2.33
N ARG A 10 -4.50 12.89 -1.38
CA ARG A 10 -5.11 12.87 -0.05
C ARG A 10 -6.59 13.23 -0.09
N LEU A 11 -6.98 14.20 -0.93
CA LEU A 11 -8.38 14.57 -1.09
C LEU A 11 -9.18 13.41 -1.69
N SER A 12 -8.65 12.75 -2.71
CA SER A 12 -9.29 11.58 -3.32
C SER A 12 -9.48 10.46 -2.30
N LEU A 13 -8.47 10.20 -1.49
CA LEU A 13 -8.53 9.18 -0.45
C LEU A 13 -9.59 9.54 0.60
N ALA A 14 -9.63 10.78 1.05
CA ALA A 14 -10.62 11.24 2.01
C ALA A 14 -12.05 11.06 1.46
N ARG A 15 -12.27 11.36 0.19
CA ARG A 15 -13.56 11.16 -0.46
C ARG A 15 -13.95 9.69 -0.50
N ALA A 16 -12.99 8.80 -0.79
CA ALA A 16 -13.24 7.37 -0.79
C ALA A 16 -13.61 6.85 0.61
N LEU A 17 -12.93 7.35 1.64
CA LEU A 17 -13.19 6.96 3.03
C LEU A 17 -14.55 7.43 3.53
N LEU A 18 -15.06 8.55 3.02
CA LEU A 18 -16.38 9.05 3.37
C LEU A 18 -17.50 8.19 2.79
N LYS A 19 -17.25 7.49 1.71
CA LYS A 19 -18.21 6.54 1.17
C LYS A 19 -18.17 5.27 2.03
N LYS A 20 -19.28 4.90 2.63
CA LYS A 20 -19.40 3.66 3.39
C LYS A 20 -19.51 2.48 2.42
N SER A 21 -18.38 2.03 1.91
CA SER A 21 -18.30 0.87 1.02
C SER A 21 -17.66 -0.31 1.73
N ASN A 22 -17.94 -1.52 1.26
CA ASN A 22 -17.36 -2.74 1.84
C ASN A 22 -15.92 -2.96 1.39
N ILE A 23 -15.51 -2.34 0.30
CA ILE A 23 -14.18 -2.49 -0.28
C ILE A 23 -13.60 -1.09 -0.52
N LEU A 24 -12.39 -0.88 -0.03
CA LEU A 24 -11.60 0.31 -0.31
C LEU A 24 -10.45 -0.09 -1.23
N LEU A 25 -10.41 0.52 -2.42
CA LEU A 25 -9.31 0.31 -3.36
C LEU A 25 -8.37 1.51 -3.34
N ILE A 26 -7.11 1.26 -3.03
CA ILE A 26 -6.05 2.26 -3.07
C ILE A 26 -5.07 1.84 -4.17
N ASP A 27 -5.22 2.46 -5.34
CA ASP A 27 -4.40 2.13 -6.50
C ASP A 27 -3.41 3.26 -6.75
N ASP A 28 -2.19 3.08 -6.25
CA ASP A 28 -1.09 4.04 -6.41
C ASP A 28 -1.44 5.45 -5.90
N SER A 29 -2.45 5.55 -5.03
CA SER A 29 -2.99 6.83 -4.56
C SER A 29 -2.03 7.59 -3.66
N LEU A 30 -0.97 6.96 -3.20
CA LEU A 30 0.00 7.55 -2.28
C LEU A 30 1.34 7.82 -2.93
N SER A 31 1.46 7.63 -4.23
CA SER A 31 2.74 7.74 -4.95
C SER A 31 3.36 9.14 -4.92
N ASN A 32 2.55 10.20 -4.83
CA ASN A 32 3.00 11.59 -4.79
C ASN A 32 3.09 12.14 -3.36
N ILE A 33 2.92 11.31 -2.37
CA ILE A 33 2.98 11.68 -0.96
C ILE A 33 4.35 11.27 -0.42
N ASP A 34 4.97 12.10 0.40
CA ASP A 34 6.26 11.75 0.98
C ASP A 34 6.15 10.55 1.93
N VAL A 35 7.28 9.90 2.20
CA VAL A 35 7.31 8.64 2.93
C VAL A 35 6.72 8.76 4.34
N GLU A 36 7.01 9.86 5.04
CA GLU A 36 6.50 10.04 6.40
C GLU A 36 4.99 10.23 6.43
N ASN A 37 4.46 11.04 5.53
CA ASN A 37 3.02 11.25 5.42
C ASN A 37 2.32 9.99 4.93
N GLU A 38 2.93 9.26 4.02
CA GLU A 38 2.41 7.96 3.58
C GLU A 38 2.28 6.99 4.75
N LYS A 39 3.31 6.88 5.60
CA LYS A 39 3.28 6.02 6.78
C LYS A 39 2.14 6.39 7.72
N LYS A 40 1.93 7.68 7.94
CA LYS A 40 0.82 8.16 8.80
C LYS A 40 -0.53 7.80 8.21
N ILE A 41 -0.72 7.99 6.92
CA ILE A 41 -1.97 7.67 6.23
C ILE A 41 -2.25 6.18 6.30
N ILE A 42 -1.26 5.35 5.98
CA ILE A 42 -1.39 3.90 6.03
C ILE A 42 -1.70 3.43 7.45
N SER A 43 -1.01 3.97 8.45
CA SER A 43 -1.27 3.64 9.85
C SER A 43 -2.70 3.99 10.24
N ASN A 44 -3.21 5.14 9.80
CA ASN A 44 -4.59 5.54 10.07
C ASN A 44 -5.59 4.60 9.39
N ILE A 45 -5.31 4.17 8.18
CA ILE A 45 -6.17 3.22 7.47
C ILE A 45 -6.23 1.88 8.22
N TYR A 46 -5.09 1.37 8.68
CA TYR A 46 -5.05 0.13 9.45
C TYR A 46 -5.78 0.24 10.79
N SER A 47 -5.81 1.42 11.39
CA SER A 47 -6.51 1.63 12.65
C SER A 47 -8.02 1.80 12.48
N LEU A 48 -8.51 1.99 11.26
CA LEU A 48 -9.94 2.03 10.98
C LEU A 48 -10.51 0.62 11.09
N LYS A 49 -11.19 0.36 12.19
CA LYS A 49 -11.79 -0.95 12.47
C LYS A 49 -13.12 -1.15 11.76
N ASN A 50 -13.29 -0.60 10.59
CA ASN A 50 -14.58 -0.57 9.91
C ASN A 50 -14.92 -1.85 9.15
N LYS A 51 -14.18 -2.93 9.37
CA LYS A 51 -14.42 -4.21 8.68
C LYS A 51 -14.44 -4.10 7.16
N GLN A 52 -13.87 -3.03 6.65
CA GLN A 52 -13.76 -2.79 5.22
C GLN A 52 -12.58 -3.60 4.68
N THR A 53 -12.79 -4.30 3.59
CA THR A 53 -11.69 -4.94 2.89
C THR A 53 -10.91 -3.87 2.14
N THR A 54 -9.63 -3.79 2.41
CA THR A 54 -8.76 -2.79 1.76
C THR A 54 -7.82 -3.51 0.81
N LEU A 55 -7.83 -3.07 -0.45
CA LEU A 55 -6.92 -3.55 -1.49
C LEU A 55 -5.97 -2.41 -1.85
N ILE A 56 -4.69 -2.63 -1.62
CA ILE A 56 -3.66 -1.63 -1.90
C ILE A 56 -2.80 -2.12 -3.06
N VAL A 57 -2.70 -1.32 -4.11
CA VAL A 57 -1.81 -1.57 -5.24
C VAL A 57 -0.68 -0.54 -5.16
N SER A 58 0.54 -1.01 -4.98
CA SER A 58 1.68 -0.12 -4.81
C SER A 58 2.99 -0.79 -5.22
N ASN A 59 3.90 0.01 -5.74
CA ASN A 59 5.29 -0.37 -5.96
C ASN A 59 6.17 -0.08 -4.75
N ARG A 60 5.66 0.66 -3.77
CA ARG A 60 6.36 0.95 -2.52
C ARG A 60 6.04 -0.11 -1.49
N LEU A 61 7.01 -0.96 -1.18
CA LEU A 61 6.79 -2.05 -0.24
C LEU A 61 6.52 -1.55 1.18
N SER A 62 7.05 -0.37 1.53
CA SER A 62 6.78 0.24 2.85
C SER A 62 5.30 0.43 3.14
N SER A 63 4.48 0.61 2.11
CA SER A 63 3.03 0.81 2.29
C SER A 63 2.25 -0.51 2.43
N ILE A 64 2.86 -1.66 2.14
CA ILE A 64 2.14 -2.92 2.13
C ILE A 64 2.68 -3.97 3.11
N THR A 65 3.75 -3.66 3.85
CA THR A 65 4.38 -4.64 4.75
C THR A 65 3.44 -5.15 5.85
N LYS A 66 2.45 -4.36 6.23
CA LYS A 66 1.49 -4.73 7.28
C LYS A 66 0.20 -5.37 6.74
N CYS A 67 0.09 -5.57 5.45
CA CYS A 67 -1.08 -6.20 4.86
C CYS A 67 -1.20 -7.65 5.33
N ASP A 68 -2.43 -8.11 5.51
CA ASP A 68 -2.71 -9.48 5.91
C ASP A 68 -2.25 -10.46 4.84
N LYS A 69 -2.39 -10.07 3.58
CA LYS A 69 -1.97 -10.88 2.45
C LYS A 69 -1.39 -9.98 1.36
N ILE A 70 -0.23 -10.36 0.89
CA ILE A 70 0.47 -9.68 -0.21
C ILE A 70 0.52 -10.62 -1.40
N ILE A 71 0.21 -10.08 -2.57
CA ILE A 71 0.26 -10.80 -3.83
C ILE A 71 1.29 -10.12 -4.71
N VAL A 72 2.25 -10.87 -5.21
CA VAL A 72 3.27 -10.36 -6.13
C VAL A 72 2.90 -10.81 -7.54
N LEU A 73 2.72 -9.81 -8.42
CA LEU A 73 2.36 -10.05 -9.81
C LEU A 73 3.55 -9.81 -10.72
N ASN A 74 3.74 -10.68 -11.69
CA ASN A 74 4.72 -10.50 -12.75
C ASN A 74 4.16 -11.04 -14.04
N ASN A 75 4.16 -10.22 -15.10
CA ASN A 75 3.63 -10.58 -16.41
C ASN A 75 2.21 -11.14 -16.34
N GLY A 76 1.36 -10.55 -15.50
CA GLY A 76 -0.03 -10.97 -15.36
C GLY A 76 -0.24 -12.23 -14.54
N GLU A 77 0.81 -12.77 -13.93
CA GLU A 77 0.72 -13.98 -13.12
C GLU A 77 1.08 -13.72 -11.67
N ILE A 78 0.45 -14.46 -10.77
CA ILE A 78 0.81 -14.44 -9.36
C ILE A 78 2.04 -15.35 -9.19
N ILE A 79 3.17 -14.75 -8.81
CA ILE A 79 4.41 -15.51 -8.63
C ILE A 79 4.71 -15.80 -7.16
N GLU A 80 4.23 -14.96 -6.24
CA GLU A 80 4.40 -15.17 -4.80
C GLU A 80 3.17 -14.63 -4.09
N GLN A 81 2.83 -15.22 -2.95
CA GLN A 81 1.76 -14.72 -2.11
C GLN A 81 1.96 -15.13 -0.65
N GLY A 82 1.50 -14.30 0.25
CA GLY A 82 1.59 -14.53 1.68
C GLY A 82 1.69 -13.20 2.43
N ASN A 83 1.97 -13.25 3.72
CA ASN A 83 2.25 -12.03 4.46
C ASN A 83 3.73 -11.63 4.30
N HIS A 84 4.09 -10.48 4.85
CA HIS A 84 5.45 -9.96 4.76
C HIS A 84 6.49 -10.97 5.29
N GLU A 85 6.26 -11.52 6.46
CA GLU A 85 7.20 -12.46 7.08
C GLU A 85 7.41 -13.70 6.23
N HIS A 86 6.33 -14.25 5.70
CA HIS A 86 6.40 -15.42 4.82
C HIS A 86 7.21 -15.12 3.56
N LEU A 87 6.94 -13.98 2.93
CA LEU A 87 7.62 -13.61 1.68
C LEU A 87 9.10 -13.30 1.89
N ILE A 88 9.46 -12.75 3.04
CA ILE A 88 10.86 -12.53 3.39
C ILE A 88 11.59 -13.89 3.54
N LYS A 89 10.96 -14.84 4.23
CA LYS A 89 11.53 -16.18 4.42
C LYS A 89 11.62 -16.98 3.12
N LEU A 90 10.74 -16.71 2.18
CA LEU A 90 10.75 -17.37 0.88
C LEU A 90 11.98 -17.02 0.06
N ASN A 91 12.59 -15.88 0.35
CA ASN A 91 13.83 -15.42 -0.27
C ASN A 91 13.75 -15.36 -1.80
N GLY A 92 12.60 -14.92 -2.31
CA GLY A 92 12.32 -14.80 -3.74
C GLY A 92 12.27 -13.36 -4.23
N TYR A 93 11.37 -13.08 -5.14
CA TYR A 93 11.24 -11.77 -5.79
C TYR A 93 10.92 -10.64 -4.80
N TYR A 94 9.96 -10.88 -3.89
CA TYR A 94 9.56 -9.89 -2.89
C TYR A 94 10.75 -9.49 -2.00
N LYS A 95 11.51 -10.47 -1.53
CA LYS A 95 12.67 -10.24 -0.66
C LYS A 95 13.72 -9.39 -1.36
N LYS A 96 14.00 -9.68 -2.61
CA LYS A 96 14.97 -8.91 -3.41
C LYS A 96 14.54 -7.47 -3.57
N LEU A 97 13.27 -7.26 -3.88
CA LEU A 97 12.71 -5.93 -4.04
C LEU A 97 12.70 -5.17 -2.72
N TYR A 98 12.35 -5.85 -1.63
CA TYR A 98 12.36 -5.27 -0.30
C TYR A 98 13.76 -4.80 0.09
N ASP A 99 14.78 -5.62 -0.14
CA ASP A 99 16.17 -5.27 0.16
C ASP A 99 16.62 -4.06 -0.65
N LEU A 100 16.28 -4.00 -1.91
CA LEU A 100 16.61 -2.86 -2.77
C LEU A 100 15.96 -1.58 -2.28
N GLN A 101 14.68 -1.63 -1.91
CA GLN A 101 13.95 -0.44 -1.46
C GLN A 101 14.35 -0.01 -0.05
N SER A 102 14.67 -0.94 0.82
CA SER A 102 15.04 -0.62 2.20
C SER A 102 16.36 0.14 2.31
N MET A 103 17.17 0.13 1.27
CA MET A 103 18.38 0.96 1.20
C MET A 103 18.05 2.45 1.10
N HIS A 104 16.81 2.79 0.78
CA HIS A 104 16.35 4.17 0.56
C HIS A 104 15.24 4.58 1.54
N PHE A 105 14.97 3.76 2.53
CA PHE A 105 13.92 4.04 3.53
C PHE A 105 14.40 5.05 4.56
#